data_94dcd17f484ddfeedc02eb2fc8b983f3
#
_entry.id   94dcd17f484ddfeedc02eb2fc8b983f3
#
_cell.length_a   1.000
_cell.length_b   1.000
_cell.length_c   1.000
_cell.angle_alpha   90.00
_cell.angle_beta   90.00
_cell.angle_gamma   90.00
#
_symmetry.space_group_name_H-M   'P 1'
#
loop_
_entity.id
_entity.type
_entity.pdbx_description
1 polymer ?
#
loop_
_entity_poly.entity_id
_entity_poly.type
_entity_poly.pdbx_seq_one_letter_code
_entity_poly.pdbx_strand_id
1 'polypeptide(L)'
;MEKNMKENFENLERRVFDSLYNTDLERINYELSKIEGPTLVLGVGGSSVVSLYASKVLGSKNHIITRNTEPRDLLYMDKDLYKNILVCSYTGKNYGVELAFLNDLKHYLLSSKENNTYDVTNLTYTCLDHEKSFISLAATLIPCSIMLNYYLGNNKERIIDSLEEYNFNFDVKCDAFEIFSGLETSTASKYLESTMMESGIGIPLVHDKYSYCHGRSTTSTVNNNIAIYFNGNTELDKVMLEELPKYYKDVIVMDSYNSLFGEYQLLLKCMYLTKYIAEEKEKDLSGVDYNPIVKKLYRYNGKM
;
A
#
# COMPACT_ATOMS: atom_id res chain seq x y z
N MET A 1 1.55 -23.91 -6.11
CA MET A 1 0.74 -22.68 -6.00
C MET A 1 -0.68 -22.99 -6.38
N GLU A 2 -1.65 -22.69 -5.51
CA GLU A 2 -3.05 -22.98 -5.83
C GLU A 2 -3.54 -22.15 -7.01
N LYS A 3 -4.52 -22.71 -7.74
CA LYS A 3 -5.09 -22.11 -8.95
C LYS A 3 -5.53 -20.64 -8.76
N ASN A 4 -6.11 -20.32 -7.60
CA ASN A 4 -6.61 -18.98 -7.29
C ASN A 4 -5.51 -17.91 -7.18
N MET A 5 -4.36 -18.25 -6.60
CA MET A 5 -3.25 -17.32 -6.48
C MET A 5 -2.67 -16.97 -7.84
N LYS A 6 -2.40 -17.99 -8.66
CA LYS A 6 -1.89 -17.81 -10.02
C LYS A 6 -2.85 -16.92 -10.84
N GLU A 7 -4.14 -17.23 -10.82
CA GLU A 7 -5.19 -16.48 -11.52
C GLU A 7 -5.28 -15.00 -11.06
N ASN A 8 -5.06 -14.71 -9.77
CA ASN A 8 -5.09 -13.34 -9.26
C ASN A 8 -3.95 -12.48 -9.82
N PHE A 9 -2.74 -13.03 -9.96
CA PHE A 9 -1.61 -12.33 -10.56
C PHE A 9 -1.74 -12.23 -12.08
N GLU A 10 -2.16 -13.30 -12.77
CA GLU A 10 -2.40 -13.28 -14.22
C GLU A 10 -3.49 -12.28 -14.63
N ASN A 11 -4.46 -12.01 -13.77
CA ASN A 11 -5.53 -11.05 -14.03
C ASN A 11 -5.30 -9.66 -13.41
N LEU A 12 -4.18 -9.40 -12.76
CA LEU A 12 -3.95 -8.15 -12.04
C LEU A 12 -3.99 -6.94 -12.98
N GLU A 13 -3.22 -7.00 -14.08
CA GLU A 13 -3.21 -5.96 -15.12
C GLU A 13 -4.60 -5.73 -15.71
N ARG A 14 -5.28 -6.81 -16.13
CA ARG A 14 -6.64 -6.74 -16.66
C ARG A 14 -7.62 -6.07 -15.70
N ARG A 15 -7.55 -6.42 -14.41
CA ARG A 15 -8.43 -5.82 -13.37
C ARG A 15 -8.20 -4.33 -13.20
N VAL A 16 -6.95 -3.89 -13.23
CA VAL A 16 -6.62 -2.45 -13.20
C VAL A 16 -7.13 -1.76 -14.46
N PHE A 17 -6.87 -2.33 -15.64
CA PHE A 17 -7.35 -1.82 -16.92
C PHE A 17 -8.88 -1.67 -16.92
N ASP A 18 -9.60 -2.75 -16.63
CA ASP A 18 -11.08 -2.76 -16.61
C ASP A 18 -11.63 -1.73 -15.64
N SER A 19 -11.00 -1.57 -14.45
CA SER A 19 -11.42 -0.58 -13.47
C SER A 19 -11.23 0.84 -13.98
N LEU A 20 -10.06 1.18 -14.54
CA LEU A 20 -9.76 2.53 -15.02
C LEU A 20 -10.66 2.93 -16.21
N TYR A 21 -11.06 1.96 -17.07
CA TYR A 21 -11.93 2.24 -18.20
C TYR A 21 -13.41 2.30 -17.85
N ASN A 22 -13.86 1.58 -16.82
CA ASN A 22 -15.27 1.53 -16.41
C ASN A 22 -15.60 2.44 -15.22
N THR A 23 -14.62 3.18 -14.69
CA THR A 23 -14.81 4.15 -13.62
C THR A 23 -14.98 5.56 -14.20
N ASP A 24 -15.92 6.33 -13.66
CA ASP A 24 -16.05 7.77 -13.95
C ASP A 24 -14.90 8.54 -13.27
N LEU A 25 -13.74 8.50 -13.92
CA LEU A 25 -12.52 9.15 -13.42
C LEU A 25 -12.64 10.68 -13.43
N GLU A 26 -13.42 11.26 -14.34
CA GLU A 26 -13.62 12.71 -14.39
C GLU A 26 -14.36 13.19 -13.16
N ARG A 27 -15.43 12.51 -12.78
CA ARG A 27 -16.17 12.80 -11.54
C ARG A 27 -15.28 12.65 -10.31
N ILE A 28 -14.52 11.54 -10.21
CA ILE A 28 -13.62 11.32 -9.06
C ILE A 28 -12.56 12.42 -9.00
N ASN A 29 -11.92 12.76 -10.10
CA ASN A 29 -10.92 13.82 -10.18
C ASN A 29 -11.49 15.18 -9.80
N TYR A 30 -12.69 15.48 -10.24
CA TYR A 30 -13.39 16.70 -9.87
C TYR A 30 -13.67 16.78 -8.35
N GLU A 31 -14.16 15.70 -7.74
CA GLU A 31 -14.40 15.68 -6.29
C GLU A 31 -13.09 15.72 -5.48
N LEU A 32 -12.02 15.02 -5.92
CA LEU A 32 -10.70 15.10 -5.29
C LEU A 32 -10.11 16.52 -5.36
N SER A 33 -10.35 17.25 -6.46
CA SER A 33 -9.86 18.63 -6.62
C SER A 33 -10.52 19.64 -5.66
N LYS A 34 -11.68 19.30 -5.11
CA LYS A 34 -12.40 20.12 -4.10
C LYS A 34 -11.89 19.92 -2.68
N ILE A 35 -10.99 18.96 -2.46
CA ILE A 35 -10.42 18.72 -1.13
C ILE A 35 -9.38 19.82 -0.86
N GLU A 36 -9.76 20.75 -0.01
CA GLU A 36 -8.95 21.92 0.35
C GLU A 36 -8.67 21.96 1.86
N GLY A 37 -7.43 22.35 2.21
CA GLY A 37 -6.99 22.49 3.60
C GLY A 37 -6.60 21.17 4.25
N PRO A 38 -6.25 21.19 5.54
CA PRO A 38 -5.74 20.02 6.24
C PRO A 38 -6.69 18.83 6.18
N THR A 39 -6.18 17.66 5.77
CA THR A 39 -6.99 16.47 5.50
C THR A 39 -6.41 15.23 6.17
N LEU A 40 -7.24 14.50 6.89
CA LEU A 40 -6.94 13.16 7.37
C LEU A 40 -7.21 12.15 6.26
N VAL A 41 -6.29 11.20 6.07
CA VAL A 41 -6.45 10.12 5.09
C VAL A 41 -6.33 8.79 5.81
N LEU A 42 -7.41 8.02 5.83
CA LEU A 42 -7.59 6.89 6.72
C LEU A 42 -7.73 5.57 5.95
N GLY A 43 -7.14 4.51 6.50
CA GLY A 43 -7.30 3.15 5.98
C GLY A 43 -6.88 2.10 7.00
N VAL A 44 -7.40 0.88 6.86
CA VAL A 44 -7.12 -0.25 7.76
C VAL A 44 -6.68 -1.47 6.94
N GLY A 45 -5.70 -2.23 7.43
CA GLY A 45 -5.15 -3.41 6.74
C GLY A 45 -4.59 -3.04 5.36
N GLY A 46 -4.91 -3.77 4.30
CA GLY A 46 -4.49 -3.44 2.93
C GLY A 46 -4.88 -2.03 2.48
N SER A 47 -5.99 -1.49 2.98
CA SER A 47 -6.40 -0.11 2.71
C SER A 47 -5.50 0.95 3.38
N SER A 48 -4.67 0.58 4.35
CA SER A 48 -3.67 1.49 4.93
C SER A 48 -2.56 1.86 3.94
N VAL A 49 -2.25 0.97 3.02
CA VAL A 49 -1.33 1.21 1.90
C VAL A 49 -1.93 2.24 0.94
N VAL A 50 -3.20 2.04 0.59
CA VAL A 50 -3.96 2.97 -0.28
C VAL A 50 -4.05 4.35 0.34
N SER A 51 -4.39 4.44 1.64
CA SER A 51 -4.52 5.73 2.33
C SER A 51 -3.18 6.47 2.45
N LEU A 52 -2.08 5.74 2.64
CA LEU A 52 -0.75 6.33 2.64
C LEU A 52 -0.40 6.92 1.27
N TYR A 53 -0.65 6.18 0.18
CA TYR A 53 -0.44 6.67 -1.17
C TYR A 53 -1.34 7.87 -1.49
N ALA A 54 -2.63 7.79 -1.17
CA ALA A 54 -3.59 8.87 -1.37
C ALA A 54 -3.21 10.15 -0.61
N SER A 55 -2.69 10.00 0.62
CA SER A 55 -2.17 11.11 1.41
C SER A 55 -1.05 11.86 0.68
N LYS A 56 -0.09 11.14 0.11
CA LYS A 56 1.02 11.73 -0.67
C LYS A 56 0.51 12.42 -1.94
N VAL A 57 -0.43 11.77 -2.65
CA VAL A 57 -1.02 12.31 -3.87
C VAL A 57 -1.75 13.63 -3.57
N LEU A 58 -2.64 13.65 -2.56
CA LEU A 58 -3.37 14.86 -2.19
C LEU A 58 -2.42 15.97 -1.71
N GLY A 59 -1.46 15.63 -0.85
CA GLY A 59 -0.47 16.60 -0.38
C GLY A 59 0.30 17.25 -1.53
N SER A 60 0.71 16.47 -2.51
CA SER A 60 1.45 16.95 -3.68
C SER A 60 0.57 17.68 -4.70
N LYS A 61 -0.59 17.12 -5.06
CA LYS A 61 -1.44 17.65 -6.13
C LYS A 61 -2.27 18.86 -5.71
N ASN A 62 -2.83 18.82 -4.49
CA ASN A 62 -3.69 19.87 -3.98
C ASN A 62 -2.91 20.90 -3.14
N HIS A 63 -1.61 20.67 -2.90
CA HIS A 63 -0.75 21.53 -2.06
C HIS A 63 -1.31 21.74 -0.65
N ILE A 64 -1.84 20.67 -0.03
CA ILE A 64 -2.45 20.68 1.30
C ILE A 64 -1.66 19.86 2.29
N ILE A 65 -1.84 20.14 3.58
CA ILE A 65 -1.32 19.30 4.65
C ILE A 65 -2.20 18.05 4.75
N THR A 66 -1.56 16.89 4.65
CA THR A 66 -2.24 15.60 4.83
C THR A 66 -1.59 14.82 5.98
N ARG A 67 -2.41 14.05 6.70
CA ARG A 67 -1.93 13.09 7.69
C ARG A 67 -2.57 11.73 7.42
N ASN A 68 -1.73 10.74 7.15
CA ASN A 68 -2.17 9.35 7.07
C ASN A 68 -2.18 8.74 8.49
N THR A 69 -3.29 8.09 8.85
CA THR A 69 -3.45 7.42 10.14
C THR A 69 -4.54 6.35 10.07
N GLU A 70 -4.70 5.59 11.15
CA GLU A 70 -5.80 4.63 11.27
C GLU A 70 -7.07 5.28 11.85
N PRO A 71 -8.27 4.80 11.49
CA PRO A 71 -9.53 5.38 12.00
C PRO A 71 -9.64 5.41 13.53
N ARG A 72 -9.02 4.45 14.24
CA ARG A 72 -9.02 4.42 15.71
C ARG A 72 -8.23 5.55 16.35
N ASP A 73 -7.25 6.09 15.64
CA ASP A 73 -6.44 7.20 16.16
C ASP A 73 -7.29 8.48 16.31
N LEU A 74 -8.43 8.58 15.59
CA LEU A 74 -9.38 9.69 15.75
C LEU A 74 -9.90 9.85 17.18
N LEU A 75 -9.86 8.80 17.99
CA LEU A 75 -10.26 8.85 19.42
C LEU A 75 -9.27 9.66 20.25
N TYR A 76 -8.04 9.85 19.77
CA TYR A 76 -6.93 10.46 20.51
C TYR A 76 -6.37 11.70 19.82
N MET A 77 -6.95 12.10 18.68
CA MET A 77 -6.49 13.24 17.89
C MET A 77 -7.37 14.47 18.10
N ASP A 78 -6.75 15.64 18.05
CA ASP A 78 -7.48 16.90 17.89
C ASP A 78 -7.96 17.00 16.42
N LYS A 79 -9.27 16.79 16.23
CA LYS A 79 -9.91 16.81 14.92
C LYS A 79 -10.12 18.21 14.38
N ASP A 80 -10.15 19.22 15.23
CA ASP A 80 -10.39 20.63 14.85
C ASP A 80 -9.24 21.21 14.01
N LEU A 81 -8.10 20.52 14.01
CA LEU A 81 -6.97 20.84 13.12
C LEU A 81 -7.22 20.49 11.65
N TYR A 82 -8.27 19.73 11.34
CA TYR A 82 -8.56 19.22 10.00
C TYR A 82 -9.90 19.71 9.49
N LYS A 83 -10.04 19.77 8.17
CA LYS A 83 -11.28 20.15 7.47
C LYS A 83 -11.96 18.95 6.83
N ASN A 84 -11.18 17.97 6.41
CA ASN A 84 -11.68 16.84 5.64
C ASN A 84 -11.13 15.53 6.18
N ILE A 85 -11.91 14.48 5.92
CA ILE A 85 -11.46 13.08 6.04
C ILE A 85 -11.66 12.39 4.68
N LEU A 86 -10.61 11.78 4.14
CA LEU A 86 -10.70 10.81 3.06
C LEU A 86 -10.51 9.40 3.64
N VAL A 87 -11.51 8.56 3.53
CA VAL A 87 -11.43 7.15 3.93
C VAL A 87 -11.18 6.30 2.70
N CYS A 88 -10.13 5.48 2.75
CA CYS A 88 -9.85 4.45 1.76
C CYS A 88 -10.33 3.10 2.31
N SER A 89 -11.27 2.46 1.63
CA SER A 89 -11.80 1.16 2.06
C SER A 89 -12.37 0.41 0.86
N TYR A 90 -11.93 -0.84 0.64
CA TYR A 90 -12.41 -1.61 -0.50
C TYR A 90 -13.94 -1.76 -0.52
N THR A 91 -14.55 -2.12 0.60
CA THR A 91 -16.01 -2.33 0.68
C THR A 91 -16.79 -1.18 1.31
N GLY A 92 -16.14 -0.24 1.96
CA GLY A 92 -16.79 0.86 2.69
C GLY A 92 -17.63 0.43 3.91
N LYS A 93 -17.42 -0.77 4.47
CA LYS A 93 -18.33 -1.37 5.47
C LYS A 93 -17.68 -1.83 6.78
N ASN A 94 -16.40 -1.57 7.02
CA ASN A 94 -15.80 -1.99 8.27
C ASN A 94 -16.05 -0.97 9.40
N TYR A 95 -15.89 -1.40 10.66
CA TYR A 95 -16.07 -0.55 11.84
C TYR A 95 -15.19 0.71 11.81
N GLY A 96 -13.98 0.62 11.26
CA GLY A 96 -13.11 1.79 11.11
C GLY A 96 -13.71 2.86 10.19
N VAL A 97 -14.46 2.46 9.15
CA VAL A 97 -15.20 3.39 8.27
C VAL A 97 -16.32 4.08 9.04
N GLU A 98 -17.09 3.32 9.84
CA GLU A 98 -18.14 3.88 10.68
C GLU A 98 -17.56 4.90 11.66
N LEU A 99 -16.47 4.56 12.35
CA LEU A 99 -15.81 5.45 13.30
C LEU A 99 -15.32 6.74 12.63
N ALA A 100 -14.81 6.63 11.40
CA ALA A 100 -14.32 7.77 10.63
C ALA A 100 -15.43 8.78 10.30
N PHE A 101 -16.67 8.35 10.19
CA PHE A 101 -17.81 9.21 9.83
C PHE A 101 -18.58 9.76 11.03
N LEU A 102 -18.19 9.44 12.26
CA LEU A 102 -18.80 9.95 13.49
C LEU A 102 -18.16 11.27 13.96
N ASN A 103 -18.11 12.28 13.10
CA ASN A 103 -17.62 13.63 13.41
C ASN A 103 -18.14 14.64 12.38
N ASP A 104 -17.91 15.94 12.60
CA ASP A 104 -18.45 17.04 11.79
C ASP A 104 -17.53 17.47 10.63
N LEU A 105 -16.48 16.72 10.33
CA LEU A 105 -15.59 17.00 9.20
C LEU A 105 -16.27 16.65 7.87
N LYS A 106 -15.81 17.24 6.79
CA LYS A 106 -16.27 16.86 5.45
C LYS A 106 -15.69 15.50 5.05
N HIS A 107 -16.58 14.56 4.71
CA HIS A 107 -16.21 13.18 4.48
C HIS A 107 -16.16 12.81 2.99
N TYR A 108 -15.14 12.06 2.63
CA TYR A 108 -14.96 11.43 1.32
C TYR A 108 -14.66 9.94 1.51
N LEU A 109 -15.20 9.10 0.64
CA LEU A 109 -14.98 7.65 0.66
C LEU A 109 -14.48 7.17 -0.70
N LEU A 110 -13.23 6.70 -0.77
CA LEU A 110 -12.69 5.99 -1.93
C LEU A 110 -12.91 4.49 -1.75
N SER A 111 -13.85 3.92 -2.51
CA SER A 111 -14.24 2.52 -2.37
C SER A 111 -14.83 1.93 -3.66
N SER A 112 -14.91 0.59 -3.73
CA SER A 112 -15.61 -0.09 -4.84
C SER A 112 -17.15 -0.12 -4.68
N LYS A 113 -17.66 0.42 -3.57
CA LYS A 113 -19.11 0.46 -3.28
C LYS A 113 -19.50 1.79 -2.65
N GLU A 114 -20.65 2.30 -3.01
CA GLU A 114 -21.22 3.47 -2.37
C GLU A 114 -21.63 3.19 -0.93
N ASN A 115 -21.49 4.20 -0.10
CA ASN A 115 -22.05 4.24 1.24
C ASN A 115 -23.17 5.29 1.27
N ASN A 116 -24.39 4.81 1.50
CA ASN A 116 -25.60 5.66 1.56
C ASN A 116 -26.12 5.80 3.00
N THR A 117 -25.35 5.35 3.99
CA THR A 117 -25.72 5.42 5.41
C THR A 117 -25.29 6.74 6.04
N TYR A 118 -24.18 7.30 5.59
CA TYR A 118 -23.59 8.52 6.12
C TYR A 118 -23.58 9.63 5.06
N ASP A 119 -23.56 10.89 5.51
CA ASP A 119 -23.35 12.03 4.62
C ASP A 119 -21.86 12.06 4.17
N VAL A 120 -21.61 11.46 3.01
CA VAL A 120 -20.26 11.27 2.48
C VAL A 120 -20.24 11.45 0.96
N THR A 121 -19.21 12.14 0.47
CA THR A 121 -18.93 12.18 -0.97
C THR A 121 -18.30 10.85 -1.41
N ASN A 122 -19.09 10.02 -2.10
CA ASN A 122 -18.65 8.74 -2.61
C ASN A 122 -17.74 8.92 -3.85
N LEU A 123 -16.49 8.48 -3.74
CA LEU A 123 -15.51 8.35 -4.84
C LEU A 123 -15.48 6.89 -5.27
N THR A 124 -16.60 6.45 -5.88
CA THR A 124 -16.81 5.03 -6.17
C THR A 124 -16.14 4.63 -7.47
N TYR A 125 -15.32 3.59 -7.41
CA TYR A 125 -14.68 2.99 -8.58
C TYR A 125 -15.25 1.61 -8.90
N THR A 126 -15.21 1.25 -10.17
CA THR A 126 -15.67 -0.05 -10.66
C THR A 126 -14.64 -1.12 -10.36
N CYS A 127 -15.09 -2.23 -9.81
CA CYS A 127 -14.30 -3.46 -9.66
C CYS A 127 -15.16 -4.62 -10.17
N LEU A 128 -14.90 -5.06 -11.40
CA LEU A 128 -15.75 -6.07 -12.08
C LEU A 128 -15.56 -7.47 -11.50
N ASP A 129 -14.31 -7.84 -11.21
CA ASP A 129 -13.94 -9.14 -10.65
C ASP A 129 -13.39 -8.99 -9.24
N HIS A 130 -14.03 -9.63 -8.27
CA HIS A 130 -13.50 -9.68 -6.91
C HIS A 130 -12.35 -10.69 -6.83
N GLU A 131 -11.16 -10.22 -6.44
CA GLU A 131 -10.06 -11.12 -6.20
C GLU A 131 -10.33 -12.06 -5.03
N LYS A 132 -10.00 -13.33 -5.21
CA LYS A 132 -10.03 -14.35 -4.15
C LYS A 132 -8.61 -14.57 -3.65
N SER A 133 -8.08 -13.59 -2.96
CA SER A 133 -6.74 -13.63 -2.37
C SER A 133 -6.83 -13.22 -0.91
N PHE A 134 -5.95 -13.81 -0.10
CA PHE A 134 -5.79 -13.36 1.28
C PHE A 134 -5.06 -12.02 1.33
N ILE A 135 -4.00 -11.88 0.54
CA ILE A 135 -3.30 -10.62 0.37
C ILE A 135 -4.04 -9.73 -0.63
N SER A 136 -4.04 -8.43 -0.38
CA SER A 136 -4.69 -7.47 -1.24
C SER A 136 -3.81 -7.09 -2.42
N LEU A 137 -4.18 -7.49 -3.64
CA LEU A 137 -3.50 -7.16 -4.91
C LEU A 137 -4.27 -6.06 -5.64
N ALA A 138 -5.25 -6.45 -6.48
CA ALA A 138 -6.08 -5.51 -7.23
C ALA A 138 -6.87 -4.56 -6.31
N ALA A 139 -7.32 -5.02 -5.13
CA ALA A 139 -7.98 -4.18 -4.13
C ALA A 139 -7.07 -3.07 -3.56
N THR A 140 -5.75 -3.20 -3.67
CA THR A 140 -4.77 -2.14 -3.35
C THR A 140 -4.36 -1.36 -4.60
N LEU A 141 -4.06 -2.04 -5.70
CA LEU A 141 -3.49 -1.40 -6.88
C LEU A 141 -4.50 -0.51 -7.61
N ILE A 142 -5.77 -0.92 -7.74
CA ILE A 142 -6.83 -0.14 -8.40
C ILE A 142 -7.00 1.25 -7.77
N PRO A 143 -7.29 1.40 -6.47
CA PRO A 143 -7.44 2.73 -5.89
C PRO A 143 -6.13 3.54 -5.92
N CYS A 144 -4.96 2.92 -5.84
CA CYS A 144 -3.68 3.62 -6.08
C CYS A 144 -3.58 4.12 -7.53
N SER A 145 -4.03 3.34 -8.51
CA SER A 145 -4.08 3.74 -9.93
C SER A 145 -5.01 4.94 -10.15
N ILE A 146 -6.16 4.97 -9.48
CA ILE A 146 -7.11 6.09 -9.54
C ILE A 146 -6.49 7.37 -8.95
N MET A 147 -5.84 7.26 -7.80
CA MET A 147 -5.13 8.39 -7.20
C MET A 147 -3.98 8.87 -8.07
N LEU A 148 -3.25 7.94 -8.70
CA LEU A 148 -2.20 8.28 -9.64
C LEU A 148 -2.75 8.95 -10.91
N ASN A 149 -3.88 8.49 -11.43
CA ASN A 149 -4.56 9.13 -12.57
C ASN A 149 -4.94 10.58 -12.25
N TYR A 150 -5.45 10.84 -11.05
CA TYR A 150 -5.70 12.19 -10.57
C TYR A 150 -4.41 13.03 -10.54
N TYR A 151 -3.31 12.48 -10.00
CA TYR A 151 -2.01 13.15 -9.96
C TYR A 151 -1.49 13.51 -11.35
N LEU A 152 -1.58 12.58 -12.31
CA LEU A 152 -1.11 12.74 -13.69
C LEU A 152 -2.01 13.60 -14.59
N GLY A 153 -3.09 14.15 -14.07
CA GLY A 153 -4.00 14.99 -14.86
C GLY A 153 -4.84 14.21 -15.87
N ASN A 154 -5.36 13.04 -15.46
CA ASN A 154 -6.22 12.16 -16.24
C ASN A 154 -5.48 11.44 -17.39
N ASN A 155 -4.36 10.84 -17.07
CA ASN A 155 -3.53 10.07 -18.01
C ASN A 155 -3.48 8.58 -17.62
N LYS A 156 -4.62 7.88 -17.81
CA LYS A 156 -4.75 6.45 -17.49
C LYS A 156 -3.91 5.57 -18.40
N GLU A 157 -3.68 5.97 -19.65
CA GLU A 157 -2.86 5.23 -20.61
C GLU A 157 -1.44 5.03 -20.08
N ARG A 158 -0.84 6.10 -19.54
CA ARG A 158 0.49 6.00 -18.93
C ARG A 158 0.55 5.03 -17.75
N ILE A 159 -0.53 4.90 -16.98
CA ILE A 159 -0.62 3.94 -15.88
C ILE A 159 -0.67 2.52 -16.45
N ILE A 160 -1.52 2.30 -17.43
CA ILE A 160 -1.69 0.99 -18.11
C ILE A 160 -0.39 0.54 -18.75
N ASP A 161 0.28 1.44 -19.49
CA ASP A 161 1.57 1.15 -20.14
C ASP A 161 2.69 0.82 -19.15
N SER A 162 2.51 1.15 -17.86
CA SER A 162 3.47 0.82 -16.79
C SER A 162 3.18 -0.49 -16.07
N LEU A 163 2.06 -1.15 -16.37
CA LEU A 163 1.73 -2.45 -15.80
C LEU A 163 2.52 -3.53 -16.53
N GLU A 164 3.48 -4.10 -15.83
CA GLU A 164 4.32 -5.18 -16.36
C GLU A 164 4.58 -6.23 -15.29
N GLU A 165 4.76 -7.48 -15.70
CA GLU A 165 5.17 -8.55 -14.79
C GLU A 165 6.67 -8.43 -14.48
N TYR A 166 7.02 -8.51 -13.19
CA TYR A 166 8.39 -8.49 -12.72
C TYR A 166 8.84 -9.90 -12.31
N ASN A 167 9.99 -10.32 -12.82
CA ASN A 167 10.60 -11.58 -12.50
C ASN A 167 11.81 -11.38 -11.59
N PHE A 168 11.96 -12.25 -10.59
CA PHE A 168 13.07 -12.26 -9.66
C PHE A 168 13.83 -13.56 -9.77
N ASN A 169 15.11 -13.56 -9.41
CA ASN A 169 15.96 -14.75 -9.41
C ASN A 169 17.00 -14.63 -8.30
N PHE A 170 16.68 -15.11 -7.11
CA PHE A 170 17.60 -15.21 -5.97
C PHE A 170 17.16 -16.34 -5.05
N ASP A 171 18.07 -16.81 -4.17
CA ASP A 171 17.81 -17.92 -3.26
C ASP A 171 17.11 -17.43 -1.98
N VAL A 172 15.87 -17.86 -1.74
CA VAL A 172 15.06 -17.47 -0.57
C VAL A 172 15.31 -18.45 0.59
N LYS A 173 16.56 -18.47 1.13
CA LYS A 173 16.93 -19.33 2.27
C LYS A 173 16.93 -18.59 3.63
N CYS A 174 16.12 -17.57 3.78
CA CYS A 174 15.99 -16.85 5.05
C CYS A 174 14.53 -16.69 5.44
N ASP A 175 14.31 -16.39 6.71
CA ASP A 175 12.97 -16.06 7.23
C ASP A 175 12.79 -14.58 7.50
N ALA A 176 13.87 -13.79 7.52
CA ALA A 176 13.82 -12.36 7.74
C ALA A 176 14.40 -11.58 6.56
N PHE A 177 13.74 -10.46 6.26
CA PHE A 177 14.06 -9.54 5.18
C PHE A 177 14.23 -8.13 5.75
N GLU A 178 15.37 -7.51 5.51
CA GLU A 178 15.61 -6.14 5.91
C GLU A 178 15.29 -5.19 4.75
N ILE A 179 14.24 -4.40 4.91
CA ILE A 179 13.68 -3.54 3.86
C ILE A 179 14.17 -2.11 4.10
N PHE A 180 14.98 -1.60 3.19
CA PHE A 180 15.53 -0.25 3.25
C PHE A 180 14.66 0.72 2.44
N SER A 181 13.98 1.62 3.12
CA SER A 181 12.98 2.52 2.55
C SER A 181 13.23 3.95 3.02
N GLY A 182 12.73 4.91 2.28
CA GLY A 182 12.60 6.30 2.69
C GLY A 182 11.15 6.75 2.66
N LEU A 183 10.90 8.04 2.93
CA LEU A 183 9.54 8.60 2.85
C LEU A 183 8.95 8.44 1.45
N GLU A 184 9.78 8.61 0.41
CA GLU A 184 9.43 8.51 -1.00
C GLU A 184 8.96 7.12 -1.44
N THR A 185 9.33 6.07 -0.69
CA THR A 185 9.03 4.66 -0.98
C THR A 185 8.20 4.00 0.12
N SER A 186 7.69 4.79 1.07
CA SER A 186 7.02 4.25 2.27
C SER A 186 5.71 3.51 1.98
N THR A 187 5.04 3.78 0.87
CA THR A 187 3.84 3.03 0.45
C THR A 187 4.21 1.61 0.04
N ALA A 188 5.26 1.46 -0.76
CA ALA A 188 5.74 0.15 -1.21
C ALA A 188 6.29 -0.68 -0.04
N SER A 189 7.06 -0.05 0.87
CA SER A 189 7.54 -0.75 2.07
C SER A 189 6.43 -1.18 3.00
N LYS A 190 5.40 -0.34 3.19
CA LYS A 190 4.22 -0.67 3.99
C LYS A 190 3.45 -1.85 3.40
N TYR A 191 3.31 -1.90 2.07
CA TYR A 191 2.70 -3.03 1.38
C TYR A 191 3.50 -4.31 1.63
N LEU A 192 4.80 -4.28 1.38
CA LEU A 192 5.66 -5.45 1.51
C LEU A 192 5.73 -5.97 2.96
N GLU A 193 5.84 -5.05 3.93
CA GLU A 193 5.76 -5.37 5.36
C GLU A 193 4.45 -6.08 5.69
N SER A 194 3.32 -5.49 5.33
CA SER A 194 1.99 -6.02 5.65
C SER A 194 1.78 -7.39 5.01
N THR A 195 2.06 -7.52 3.71
CA THR A 195 1.81 -8.76 2.98
C THR A 195 2.72 -9.91 3.42
N MET A 196 3.99 -9.65 3.73
CA MET A 196 4.90 -10.67 4.26
C MET A 196 4.42 -11.20 5.62
N MET A 197 4.00 -10.30 6.51
CA MET A 197 3.47 -10.65 7.83
C MET A 197 2.14 -11.40 7.73
N GLU A 198 1.20 -10.88 6.94
CA GLU A 198 -0.13 -11.48 6.78
C GLU A 198 -0.07 -12.88 6.16
N SER A 199 0.80 -13.08 5.19
CA SER A 199 0.97 -14.37 4.49
C SER A 199 1.91 -15.33 5.19
N GLY A 200 2.69 -14.87 6.17
CA GLY A 200 3.68 -15.70 6.87
C GLY A 200 4.83 -16.17 5.98
N ILE A 201 5.13 -15.44 4.91
CA ILE A 201 6.25 -15.79 4.01
C ILE A 201 7.59 -15.26 4.50
N GLY A 202 7.63 -14.38 5.49
CA GLY A 202 8.85 -13.87 6.08
C GLY A 202 8.60 -12.83 7.16
N ILE A 203 9.65 -12.52 7.89
CA ILE A 203 9.66 -11.46 8.93
C ILE A 203 10.29 -10.20 8.31
N PRO A 204 9.50 -9.17 7.99
CA PRO A 204 10.04 -7.92 7.48
C PRO A 204 10.58 -7.04 8.61
N LEU A 205 11.77 -6.50 8.43
CA LEU A 205 12.38 -5.49 9.29
C LEU A 205 12.54 -4.20 8.46
N VAL A 206 11.62 -3.28 8.60
CA VAL A 206 11.65 -2.03 7.82
C VAL A 206 12.59 -1.03 8.47
N HIS A 207 13.55 -0.55 7.71
CA HIS A 207 14.52 0.47 8.09
C HIS A 207 14.29 1.75 7.28
N ASP A 208 14.25 2.87 7.97
CA ASP A 208 14.47 4.16 7.32
C ASP A 208 15.96 4.25 6.95
N LYS A 209 16.25 4.29 5.65
CA LYS A 209 17.63 4.31 5.13
C LYS A 209 18.44 5.50 5.60
N TYR A 210 17.79 6.64 5.91
CA TYR A 210 18.46 7.85 6.39
C TYR A 210 18.87 7.75 7.86
N SER A 211 18.22 6.93 8.65
CA SER A 211 18.50 6.73 10.06
C SER A 211 19.09 5.36 10.42
N TYR A 212 19.39 4.54 9.41
CA TYR A 212 19.90 3.18 9.61
C TYR A 212 21.22 3.13 10.40
N CYS A 213 22.11 4.10 10.20
CA CYS A 213 23.37 4.21 10.94
C CYS A 213 23.21 4.46 12.45
N HIS A 214 22.03 4.88 12.91
CA HIS A 214 21.73 5.14 14.32
C HIS A 214 21.34 3.86 15.09
N GLY A 215 22.19 2.82 15.02
CA GLY A 215 22.11 1.59 15.80
C GLY A 215 21.34 0.43 15.14
N ARG A 216 20.59 0.67 14.08
CA ARG A 216 19.89 -0.41 13.35
C ARG A 216 20.82 -1.30 12.55
N SER A 217 21.99 -0.79 12.16
CA SER A 217 23.02 -1.53 11.42
C SER A 217 23.59 -2.73 12.19
N THR A 218 23.37 -2.83 13.49
CA THR A 218 23.78 -4.00 14.26
C THR A 218 23.02 -5.28 13.92
N THR A 219 21.84 -5.19 13.34
CA THR A 219 21.06 -6.36 12.89
C THR A 219 21.75 -7.13 11.77
N SER A 220 22.43 -6.44 10.86
CA SER A 220 23.14 -7.05 9.74
C SER A 220 24.31 -7.96 10.15
N THR A 221 24.84 -7.78 11.35
CA THR A 221 25.99 -8.55 11.84
C THR A 221 25.62 -9.87 12.53
N VAL A 222 24.33 -10.07 12.84
CA VAL A 222 23.87 -11.21 13.66
C VAL A 222 22.93 -12.16 12.92
N ASN A 223 22.44 -11.80 11.75
CA ASN A 223 21.43 -12.57 11.03
C ASN A 223 21.84 -12.84 9.58
N ASN A 224 21.40 -13.99 9.06
CA ASN A 224 21.53 -14.32 7.64
C ASN A 224 20.28 -13.81 6.88
N ASN A 225 20.10 -12.51 6.88
CA ASN A 225 18.94 -11.85 6.27
C ASN A 225 19.21 -11.48 4.81
N ILE A 226 18.15 -11.36 4.03
CA ILE A 226 18.19 -10.76 2.70
C ILE A 226 17.87 -9.26 2.83
N ALA A 227 18.67 -8.41 2.20
CA ALA A 227 18.40 -6.98 2.10
C ALA A 227 17.55 -6.70 0.87
N ILE A 228 16.46 -5.95 1.04
CA ILE A 228 15.63 -5.39 -0.04
C ILE A 228 15.83 -3.88 -0.01
N TYR A 229 16.45 -3.34 -1.03
CA TYR A 229 16.83 -1.92 -1.08
C TYR A 229 16.02 -1.16 -2.13
N PHE A 230 15.29 -0.13 -1.69
CA PHE A 230 14.55 0.76 -2.58
C PHE A 230 15.44 1.92 -3.00
N ASN A 231 15.91 1.85 -4.24
CA ASN A 231 16.88 2.79 -4.80
C ASN A 231 16.17 4.00 -5.42
N GLY A 232 16.36 5.18 -4.84
CA GLY A 232 15.88 6.47 -5.36
C GLY A 232 16.91 7.21 -6.22
N ASN A 233 18.10 6.60 -6.44
CA ASN A 233 19.21 7.17 -7.18
C ASN A 233 19.77 8.48 -6.57
N THR A 234 19.85 8.53 -5.24
CA THR A 234 20.47 9.63 -4.48
C THR A 234 21.94 9.34 -4.17
N GLU A 235 22.68 10.31 -3.66
CA GLU A 235 24.07 10.08 -3.20
C GLU A 235 24.12 9.07 -2.03
N LEU A 236 23.13 9.09 -1.13
CA LEU A 236 23.03 8.09 -0.08
C LEU A 236 22.84 6.69 -0.66
N ASP A 237 22.01 6.55 -1.70
CA ASP A 237 21.75 5.24 -2.33
C ASP A 237 23.03 4.66 -2.93
N LYS A 238 23.90 5.48 -3.52
CA LYS A 238 25.21 5.03 -4.03
C LYS A 238 26.06 4.44 -2.91
N VAL A 239 26.18 5.16 -1.79
CA VAL A 239 26.93 4.68 -0.62
C VAL A 239 26.35 3.38 -0.07
N MET A 240 25.02 3.32 0.08
CA MET A 240 24.36 2.12 0.61
C MET A 240 24.55 0.91 -0.31
N LEU A 241 24.45 1.10 -1.62
CA LEU A 241 24.63 0.02 -2.60
C LEU A 241 26.08 -0.49 -2.68
N GLU A 242 27.07 0.33 -2.31
CA GLU A 242 28.46 -0.10 -2.16
C GLU A 242 28.71 -0.86 -0.84
N GLU A 243 28.00 -0.49 0.23
CA GLU A 243 28.24 -1.03 1.57
C GLU A 243 27.40 -2.29 1.87
N LEU A 244 26.12 -2.32 1.50
CA LEU A 244 25.22 -3.43 1.85
C LEU A 244 25.75 -4.82 1.43
N PRO A 245 26.35 -5.02 0.24
CA PRO A 245 26.89 -6.34 -0.16
C PRO A 245 28.05 -6.85 0.70
N LYS A 246 28.64 -6.00 1.55
CA LYS A 246 29.70 -6.42 2.49
C LYS A 246 29.11 -7.10 3.74
N TYR A 247 27.83 -6.88 4.02
CA TYR A 247 27.13 -7.36 5.24
C TYR A 247 26.00 -8.33 4.93
N TYR A 248 25.42 -8.24 3.74
CA TYR A 248 24.32 -9.10 3.30
C TYR A 248 24.80 -9.99 2.14
N LYS A 249 24.49 -11.26 2.23
CA LYS A 249 24.82 -12.22 1.16
C LYS A 249 24.06 -11.88 -0.13
N ASP A 250 22.79 -11.54 0.03
CA ASP A 250 21.89 -11.21 -1.07
C ASP A 250 21.28 -9.82 -0.85
N VAL A 251 21.42 -8.93 -1.83
CA VAL A 251 20.86 -7.59 -1.85
C VAL A 251 19.98 -7.44 -3.08
N ILE A 252 18.67 -7.32 -2.87
CA ILE A 252 17.69 -7.11 -3.93
C ILE A 252 17.48 -5.61 -4.10
N VAL A 253 17.91 -5.07 -5.22
CA VAL A 253 17.77 -3.63 -5.51
C VAL A 253 16.55 -3.41 -6.39
N MET A 254 15.67 -2.50 -5.98
CA MET A 254 14.49 -2.10 -6.74
C MET A 254 14.45 -0.59 -6.92
N ASP A 255 14.50 -0.13 -8.18
CA ASP A 255 14.48 1.28 -8.51
C ASP A 255 13.09 1.89 -8.37
N SER A 256 13.02 3.10 -7.77
CA SER A 256 11.77 3.84 -7.48
C SER A 256 11.63 5.17 -8.26
N TYR A 257 12.69 5.63 -8.92
CA TYR A 257 12.72 6.92 -9.64
C TYR A 257 12.29 8.15 -8.82
N ASN A 258 12.24 8.04 -7.50
CA ASN A 258 11.93 9.10 -6.54
C ASN A 258 10.75 10.02 -6.95
N SER A 259 9.64 9.42 -7.32
CA SER A 259 8.40 10.10 -7.74
C SER A 259 7.17 9.27 -7.34
N LEU A 260 6.00 9.90 -7.26
CA LEU A 260 4.74 9.18 -7.00
C LEU A 260 4.45 8.10 -8.06
N PHE A 261 4.78 8.37 -9.32
CA PHE A 261 4.66 7.37 -10.37
C PHE A 261 5.67 6.22 -10.17
N GLY A 262 6.92 6.54 -9.83
CA GLY A 262 7.94 5.53 -9.51
C GLY A 262 7.59 4.71 -8.26
N GLU A 263 7.00 5.32 -7.23
CA GLU A 263 6.52 4.59 -6.05
C GLU A 263 5.36 3.65 -6.38
N TYR A 264 4.47 4.03 -7.30
CA TYR A 264 3.42 3.14 -7.81
C TYR A 264 4.01 1.93 -8.56
N GLN A 265 5.01 2.15 -9.42
CA GLN A 265 5.72 1.05 -10.08
C GLN A 265 6.45 0.16 -9.08
N LEU A 266 7.06 0.76 -8.05
CA LEU A 266 7.71 0.02 -6.96
C LEU A 266 6.70 -0.82 -6.17
N LEU A 267 5.50 -0.29 -5.92
CA LEU A 267 4.40 -1.04 -5.29
C LEU A 267 4.04 -2.29 -6.12
N LEU A 268 3.93 -2.16 -7.43
CA LEU A 268 3.71 -3.30 -8.32
C LEU A 268 4.86 -4.31 -8.27
N LYS A 269 6.11 -3.84 -8.29
CA LYS A 269 7.29 -4.71 -8.11
C LYS A 269 7.24 -5.48 -6.78
N CYS A 270 6.82 -4.82 -5.69
CA CYS A 270 6.64 -5.48 -4.38
C CYS A 270 5.56 -6.57 -4.41
N MET A 271 4.50 -6.41 -5.20
CA MET A 271 3.49 -7.45 -5.40
C MET A 271 4.10 -8.70 -6.05
N TYR A 272 4.87 -8.52 -7.12
CA TYR A 272 5.55 -9.64 -7.79
C TYR A 272 6.69 -10.23 -6.96
N LEU A 273 7.38 -9.43 -6.14
CA LEU A 273 8.35 -9.94 -5.19
C LEU A 273 7.70 -10.84 -4.13
N THR A 274 6.52 -10.43 -3.62
CA THR A 274 5.72 -11.25 -2.70
C THR A 274 5.32 -12.58 -3.34
N LYS A 275 4.88 -12.55 -4.62
CA LYS A 275 4.60 -13.76 -5.41
C LYS A 275 5.82 -14.68 -5.46
N TYR A 276 6.97 -14.14 -5.89
CA TYR A 276 8.20 -14.88 -6.03
C TYR A 276 8.64 -15.56 -4.72
N ILE A 277 8.65 -14.80 -3.61
CA ILE A 277 9.03 -15.36 -2.30
C ILE A 277 8.05 -16.46 -1.86
N ALA A 278 6.77 -16.29 -2.12
CA ALA A 278 5.76 -17.31 -1.80
C ALA A 278 5.95 -18.59 -2.63
N GLU A 279 6.25 -18.47 -3.91
CA GLU A 279 6.55 -19.60 -4.80
C GLU A 279 7.78 -20.35 -4.33
N GLU A 280 8.90 -19.66 -4.05
CA GLU A 280 10.13 -20.27 -3.55
C GLU A 280 9.96 -20.96 -2.18
N LYS A 281 9.04 -20.46 -1.34
CA LYS A 281 8.71 -21.06 -0.04
C LYS A 281 7.53 -22.04 -0.10
N GLU A 282 7.01 -22.34 -1.27
CA GLU A 282 5.85 -23.21 -1.49
C GLU A 282 4.62 -22.78 -0.64
N LYS A 283 4.43 -21.47 -0.46
CA LYS A 283 3.30 -20.88 0.29
C LYS A 283 2.16 -20.46 -0.63
N ASP A 284 0.94 -20.79 -0.23
CA ASP A 284 -0.26 -20.32 -0.92
C ASP A 284 -0.77 -18.99 -0.33
N LEU A 285 -0.82 -17.95 -1.16
CA LEU A 285 -1.31 -16.62 -0.77
C LEU A 285 -2.84 -16.48 -0.89
N SER A 286 -3.55 -17.51 -1.35
CA SER A 286 -5.02 -17.49 -1.45
C SER A 286 -5.71 -17.77 -0.11
N GLY A 287 -5.01 -18.37 0.83
CA GLY A 287 -5.48 -18.67 2.17
C GLY A 287 -4.35 -18.68 3.21
N VAL A 288 -4.70 -18.39 4.45
CA VAL A 288 -3.74 -18.40 5.57
C VAL A 288 -4.33 -19.11 6.77
N ASP A 289 -3.50 -19.87 7.44
CA ASP A 289 -3.83 -20.48 8.73
C ASP A 289 -3.85 -19.43 9.84
N TYR A 290 -5.05 -18.98 10.20
CA TYR A 290 -5.22 -18.00 11.25
C TYR A 290 -4.97 -18.57 12.64
N ASN A 291 -4.14 -17.88 13.41
CA ASN A 291 -4.15 -18.05 14.85
C ASN A 291 -5.57 -17.75 15.39
N PRO A 292 -6.15 -18.63 16.23
CA PRO A 292 -7.52 -18.46 16.74
C PRO A 292 -7.79 -17.11 17.44
N ILE A 293 -6.74 -16.47 17.99
CA ILE A 293 -6.85 -15.13 18.60
C ILE A 293 -7.28 -14.06 17.58
N VAL A 294 -6.86 -14.20 16.33
CA VAL A 294 -7.15 -13.23 15.26
C VAL A 294 -8.66 -13.11 15.05
N LYS A 295 -9.40 -14.23 15.07
CA LYS A 295 -10.87 -14.22 14.91
C LYS A 295 -11.57 -13.40 16.00
N LYS A 296 -11.04 -13.40 17.23
CA LYS A 296 -11.57 -12.62 18.35
C LYS A 296 -11.25 -11.13 18.18
N LEU A 297 -10.01 -10.80 17.85
CA LEU A 297 -9.55 -9.43 17.65
C LEU A 297 -10.22 -8.75 16.44
N TYR A 298 -10.37 -9.47 15.33
CA TYR A 298 -11.01 -8.94 14.12
C TYR A 298 -12.48 -8.57 14.33
N ARG A 299 -13.18 -9.30 15.22
CA ARG A 299 -14.58 -9.02 15.57
C ARG A 299 -14.73 -8.02 16.71
N TYR A 300 -13.63 -7.63 17.34
CA TYR A 300 -13.64 -6.65 18.40
C TYR A 300 -13.94 -5.25 17.84
N ASN A 301 -15.14 -4.76 18.12
CA ASN A 301 -15.63 -3.48 17.62
C ASN A 301 -15.36 -2.28 18.54
N GLY A 302 -14.50 -2.45 19.54
CA GLY A 302 -14.14 -1.38 20.47
C GLY A 302 -15.22 -0.98 21.47
N LYS A 303 -16.33 -1.71 21.58
CA LYS A 303 -17.27 -1.55 22.67
C LYS A 303 -16.63 -2.16 23.93
N MET A 304 -16.06 -1.31 24.77
CA MET A 304 -15.72 -1.64 26.12
C MET A 304 -16.94 -1.55 27.02
#